data_c3e481150380cdfe3ce63214bf29f4bf
#
_entry.id   c3e481150380cdfe3ce63214bf29f4bf
#
_cell.length_a   1.000
_cell.length_b   1.000
_cell.length_c   1.000
_cell.angle_alpha   90.00
_cell.angle_beta   90.00
_cell.angle_gamma   90.00
#
_symmetry.space_group_name_H-M   'P 1'
#
loop_
_entity.id
_entity.type
_entity.pdbx_description
1 polymer ?
#
loop_
_entity_poly.entity_id
_entity_poly.type
_entity_poly.pdbx_seq_one_letter_code
_entity_poly.pdbx_strand_id
1 'polypeptide(L)'
;MASAKNAFESGWADVKPTERGRLLYKLADLIERDAQRLGEIEVRDNGKLIAEMSAQTHYMSQWYRYYGGLADKVEGAVIPTDKAGIFNFTRYEPLGVVAMITAWNSPLLLLSWKLSVALAAGNTTVIKPSEFTSASTLEFMNLIEEAGIPPGVVNTVSGFGQDVGADLVAHPDVAKIAFTGSDRTGQKINEMAASTFKHVTLELGGKSPNIVFEDADIESAVMGAISGIFAATGQTCICLLYTSPSPRD
;
A
#
# COMPACT_ATOMS: atom_id res chain seq x y z
N MET A 1 10.24 15.34 0.85
CA MET A 1 9.44 15.94 -0.26
C MET A 1 10.34 16.40 -1.43
N ALA A 2 11.27 17.33 -1.24
CA ALA A 2 12.12 17.83 -2.35
C ALA A 2 12.80 16.71 -3.16
N SER A 3 13.35 15.68 -2.50
CA SER A 3 13.94 14.52 -3.15
C SER A 3 12.96 13.78 -4.06
N ALA A 4 11.72 13.54 -3.58
CA ALA A 4 10.68 12.86 -4.37
C ALA A 4 10.26 13.68 -5.59
N LYS A 5 10.06 14.99 -5.41
CA LYS A 5 9.72 15.92 -6.50
C LYS A 5 10.82 15.98 -7.54
N ASN A 6 12.07 16.16 -7.10
CA ASN A 6 13.21 16.22 -8.01
C ASN A 6 13.37 14.92 -8.80
N ALA A 7 13.22 13.74 -8.16
CA ALA A 7 13.30 12.47 -8.88
C ALA A 7 12.18 12.31 -9.92
N PHE A 8 10.97 12.79 -9.62
CA PHE A 8 9.87 12.80 -10.57
C PHE A 8 10.15 13.69 -11.78
N GLU A 9 10.55 14.95 -11.54
CA GLU A 9 10.81 15.96 -12.58
C GLU A 9 12.10 15.71 -13.35
N SER A 10 13.08 15.03 -12.78
CA SER A 10 14.38 14.73 -13.42
C SER A 10 14.40 13.46 -14.25
N GLY A 11 13.26 12.84 -14.51
CA GLY A 11 13.11 11.79 -15.49
C GLY A 11 12.51 10.47 -15.05
N TRP A 12 12.18 10.26 -13.75
CA TRP A 12 11.48 9.02 -13.36
C TRP A 12 10.13 8.86 -14.06
N ALA A 13 9.39 9.95 -14.24
CA ALA A 13 8.11 9.94 -14.95
C ALA A 13 8.25 9.47 -16.41
N ASP A 14 9.40 9.72 -17.02
CA ASP A 14 9.70 9.37 -18.41
C ASP A 14 10.37 8.00 -18.57
N VAL A 15 10.70 7.31 -17.46
CA VAL A 15 11.24 5.94 -17.51
C VAL A 15 10.24 5.03 -18.21
N LYS A 16 10.70 4.29 -19.21
CA LYS A 16 9.86 3.38 -19.98
C LYS A 16 9.09 2.43 -19.06
N PRO A 17 7.78 2.21 -19.31
CA PRO A 17 6.98 1.31 -18.50
C PRO A 17 7.59 -0.10 -18.35
N THR A 18 8.16 -0.65 -19.40
CA THR A 18 8.86 -1.95 -19.39
C THR A 18 10.06 -1.96 -18.44
N GLU A 19 10.78 -0.84 -18.34
CA GLU A 19 11.92 -0.71 -17.42
C GLU A 19 11.46 -0.63 -15.98
N ARG A 20 10.38 0.13 -15.68
CA ARG A 20 9.74 0.12 -14.36
C ARG A 20 9.30 -1.29 -13.96
N GLY A 21 8.68 -2.01 -14.91
CA GLY A 21 8.30 -3.41 -14.72
C GLY A 21 9.50 -4.29 -14.36
N ARG A 22 10.61 -4.16 -15.08
CA ARG A 22 11.84 -4.91 -14.81
C ARG A 22 12.42 -4.64 -13.42
N LEU A 23 12.42 -3.38 -12.97
CA LEU A 23 12.83 -3.03 -11.61
C LEU A 23 11.92 -3.64 -10.55
N LEU A 24 10.60 -3.67 -10.78
CA LEU A 24 9.64 -4.32 -9.88
C LEU A 24 9.84 -5.84 -9.80
N TYR A 25 10.15 -6.52 -10.91
CA TYR A 25 10.49 -7.94 -10.89
C TYR A 25 11.76 -8.19 -10.07
N LYS A 26 12.80 -7.37 -10.27
CA LYS A 26 14.03 -7.50 -9.49
C LYS A 26 13.78 -7.27 -7.99
N LEU A 27 12.97 -6.27 -7.64
CA LEU A 27 12.56 -6.04 -6.26
C LEU A 27 11.80 -7.24 -5.69
N ALA A 28 10.91 -7.86 -6.47
CA ALA A 28 10.18 -9.05 -6.05
C ALA A 28 11.12 -10.23 -5.71
N ASP A 29 12.16 -10.44 -6.52
CA ASP A 29 13.17 -11.49 -6.26
C ASP A 29 13.94 -11.22 -4.97
N LEU A 30 14.27 -9.95 -4.69
CA LEU A 30 14.94 -9.55 -3.45
C LEU A 30 14.02 -9.71 -2.23
N ILE A 31 12.74 -9.41 -2.36
CA ILE A 31 11.74 -9.64 -1.32
C ILE A 31 11.65 -11.14 -0.98
N GLU A 32 11.58 -12.01 -1.97
CA GLU A 32 11.55 -13.47 -1.74
C GLU A 32 12.82 -13.96 -1.05
N ARG A 33 13.98 -13.47 -1.48
CA ARG A 33 15.26 -13.80 -0.85
C ARG A 33 15.27 -13.45 0.64
N ASP A 34 14.76 -12.29 1.02
CA ASP A 34 14.82 -11.73 2.36
C ASP A 34 13.53 -11.91 3.17
N ALA A 35 12.55 -12.65 2.65
CA ALA A 35 11.20 -12.76 3.25
C ALA A 35 11.23 -13.19 4.72
N GLN A 36 12.02 -14.19 5.06
CA GLN A 36 12.15 -14.67 6.45
C GLN A 36 12.68 -13.57 7.37
N ARG A 37 13.75 -12.89 6.97
CA ARG A 37 14.38 -11.81 7.75
C ARG A 37 13.43 -10.61 7.94
N LEU A 38 12.71 -10.22 6.90
CA LEU A 38 11.72 -9.14 6.99
C LEU A 38 10.56 -9.51 7.91
N GLY A 39 10.08 -10.77 7.83
CA GLY A 39 9.05 -11.28 8.72
C GLY A 39 9.49 -11.28 10.20
N GLU A 40 10.72 -11.67 10.48
CA GLU A 40 11.29 -11.62 11.84
C GLU A 40 11.36 -10.19 12.41
N ILE A 41 11.67 -9.21 11.57
CA ILE A 41 11.68 -7.80 11.98
C ILE A 41 10.25 -7.34 12.32
N GLU A 42 9.26 -7.66 11.48
CA GLU A 42 7.86 -7.32 11.76
C GLU A 42 7.35 -7.95 13.05
N VAL A 43 7.69 -9.22 13.32
CA VAL A 43 7.33 -9.90 14.57
C VAL A 43 7.88 -9.19 15.80
N ARG A 44 9.12 -8.70 15.73
CA ARG A 44 9.75 -7.96 16.83
C ARG A 44 9.04 -6.62 17.09
N ASP A 45 8.54 -5.97 16.05
CA ASP A 45 7.82 -4.69 16.17
C ASP A 45 6.36 -4.88 16.63
N ASN A 46 5.63 -5.87 16.08
CA ASN A 46 4.17 -5.97 16.26
C ASN A 46 3.68 -7.17 17.09
N GLY A 47 4.55 -8.11 17.44
CA GLY A 47 4.23 -9.28 18.26
C GLY A 47 3.36 -10.34 17.58
N LYS A 48 3.24 -10.34 16.25
CA LYS A 48 2.48 -11.33 15.51
C LYS A 48 3.21 -12.67 15.40
N LEU A 49 2.50 -13.72 14.95
CA LEU A 49 3.07 -15.04 14.76
C LEU A 49 4.11 -15.05 13.63
N ILE A 50 5.28 -15.62 13.89
CA ILE A 50 6.36 -15.69 12.89
C ILE A 50 5.94 -16.45 11.63
N ALA A 51 5.15 -17.51 11.74
CA ALA A 51 4.68 -18.27 10.60
C ALA A 51 3.80 -17.41 9.67
N GLU A 52 2.94 -16.55 10.23
CA GLU A 52 2.10 -15.64 9.47
C GLU A 52 2.91 -14.51 8.84
N MET A 53 3.84 -13.91 9.57
CA MET A 53 4.65 -12.80 9.05
C MET A 53 5.61 -13.27 7.96
N SER A 54 6.23 -14.43 8.11
CA SER A 54 7.07 -15.01 7.04
C SER A 54 6.26 -15.33 5.79
N ALA A 55 5.04 -15.85 5.94
CA ALA A 55 4.16 -16.11 4.82
C ALA A 55 3.71 -14.79 4.14
N GLN A 56 3.36 -13.76 4.91
CA GLN A 56 2.98 -12.45 4.37
C GLN A 56 4.12 -11.78 3.61
N THR A 57 5.33 -11.76 4.17
CA THR A 57 6.49 -11.16 3.52
C THR A 57 6.88 -11.90 2.24
N HIS A 58 6.78 -13.23 2.22
CA HIS A 58 6.96 -13.99 0.98
C HIS A 58 5.88 -13.64 -0.06
N TYR A 59 4.61 -13.56 0.36
CA TYR A 59 3.48 -13.24 -0.53
C TYR A 59 3.57 -11.85 -1.16
N MET A 60 4.24 -10.90 -0.49
CA MET A 60 4.42 -9.52 -1.01
C MET A 60 5.04 -9.48 -2.41
N SER A 61 5.97 -10.39 -2.72
CA SER A 61 6.65 -10.45 -4.01
C SER A 61 5.68 -10.54 -5.18
N GLN A 62 4.55 -11.21 -4.98
CA GLN A 62 3.53 -11.40 -6.01
C GLN A 62 2.89 -10.08 -6.46
N TRP A 63 2.72 -9.10 -5.54
CA TRP A 63 2.20 -7.77 -5.87
C TRP A 63 3.15 -7.00 -6.78
N TYR A 64 4.44 -7.07 -6.50
CA TYR A 64 5.45 -6.43 -7.35
C TYR A 64 5.56 -7.11 -8.71
N ARG A 65 5.44 -8.45 -8.79
CA ARG A 65 5.39 -9.17 -10.07
C ARG A 65 4.12 -8.80 -10.85
N TYR A 66 2.96 -8.78 -10.19
CA TYR A 66 1.69 -8.46 -10.83
C TYR A 66 1.71 -7.06 -11.45
N TYR A 67 2.05 -6.05 -10.68
CA TYR A 67 2.11 -4.68 -11.18
C TYR A 67 3.32 -4.44 -12.10
N GLY A 68 4.41 -5.15 -11.93
CA GLY A 68 5.51 -5.17 -12.88
C GLY A 68 5.09 -5.63 -14.27
N GLY A 69 4.26 -6.69 -14.31
CA GLY A 69 3.66 -7.20 -15.55
C GLY A 69 2.59 -6.29 -16.15
N LEU A 70 1.98 -5.40 -15.35
CA LEU A 70 0.97 -4.45 -15.81
C LEU A 70 1.55 -3.08 -16.22
N ALA A 71 2.80 -2.78 -15.90
CA ALA A 71 3.37 -1.45 -16.07
C ALA A 71 3.28 -0.91 -17.51
N ASP A 72 3.41 -1.77 -18.51
CA ASP A 72 3.33 -1.44 -19.93
C ASP A 72 1.95 -1.75 -20.58
N LYS A 73 0.92 -2.02 -19.76
CA LYS A 73 -0.42 -2.40 -20.20
C LYS A 73 -1.49 -1.37 -19.85
N VAL A 74 -1.09 -0.19 -19.40
CA VAL A 74 -2.01 0.89 -19.08
C VAL A 74 -2.35 1.63 -20.37
N GLU A 75 -3.49 1.27 -20.95
CA GLU A 75 -3.95 1.78 -22.23
C GLU A 75 -4.96 2.91 -22.06
N GLY A 76 -4.93 3.89 -22.96
CA GLY A 76 -5.98 4.88 -23.14
C GLY A 76 -7.02 4.45 -24.16
N ALA A 77 -7.94 5.33 -24.49
CA ALA A 77 -8.99 5.09 -25.48
C ALA A 77 -9.00 6.18 -26.56
N VAL A 78 -9.34 5.79 -27.79
CA VAL A 78 -9.73 6.72 -28.83
C VAL A 78 -11.24 6.90 -28.76
N ILE A 79 -11.69 8.14 -28.57
CA ILE A 79 -13.09 8.47 -28.33
C ILE A 79 -13.70 9.04 -29.61
N PRO A 80 -14.79 8.46 -30.13
CA PRO A 80 -15.49 8.98 -31.30
C PRO A 80 -16.00 10.40 -31.07
N THR A 81 -15.98 11.20 -32.14
CA THR A 81 -16.52 12.56 -32.12
C THR A 81 -17.21 12.87 -33.45
N ASP A 82 -18.34 13.58 -33.41
CA ASP A 82 -19.08 14.04 -34.59
C ASP A 82 -18.44 15.25 -35.28
N LYS A 83 -17.37 15.82 -34.70
CA LYS A 83 -16.70 17.00 -35.27
C LYS A 83 -15.60 16.58 -36.23
N ALA A 84 -15.75 16.92 -37.48
CA ALA A 84 -14.73 16.68 -38.51
C ALA A 84 -13.38 17.36 -38.15
N GLY A 85 -12.27 16.65 -38.35
CA GLY A 85 -10.94 17.18 -38.11
C GLY A 85 -10.49 17.15 -36.62
N ILE A 86 -11.31 16.60 -35.72
CA ILE A 86 -10.92 16.41 -34.31
C ILE A 86 -10.54 14.97 -34.05
N PHE A 87 -9.37 14.77 -33.42
CA PHE A 87 -8.93 13.49 -32.87
C PHE A 87 -9.02 13.57 -31.34
N ASN A 88 -9.81 12.70 -30.71
CA ASN A 88 -10.06 12.68 -29.28
C ASN A 88 -9.55 11.37 -28.67
N PHE A 89 -8.70 11.45 -27.66
CA PHE A 89 -8.14 10.29 -26.98
C PHE A 89 -7.86 10.59 -25.50
N THR A 90 -7.77 9.53 -24.70
CA THR A 90 -7.29 9.59 -23.33
C THR A 90 -5.88 9.00 -23.23
N ARG A 91 -5.10 9.52 -22.31
CA ARG A 91 -3.78 8.97 -21.91
C ARG A 91 -3.68 9.02 -20.39
N TYR A 92 -3.24 7.92 -19.80
CA TYR A 92 -2.92 7.90 -18.38
C TYR A 92 -1.50 8.40 -18.14
N GLU A 93 -1.35 9.27 -17.16
CA GLU A 93 -0.07 9.85 -16.77
C GLU A 93 0.14 9.68 -15.27
N PRO A 94 1.41 9.59 -14.78
CA PRO A 94 1.67 9.58 -13.35
C PRO A 94 1.20 10.87 -12.70
N LEU A 95 0.68 10.76 -11.47
CA LEU A 95 0.16 11.91 -10.72
C LEU A 95 1.25 12.82 -10.17
N GLY A 96 2.44 12.28 -9.89
CA GLY A 96 3.53 12.99 -9.21
C GLY A 96 3.97 12.29 -7.94
N VAL A 97 4.08 13.04 -6.84
CA VAL A 97 4.47 12.50 -5.54
C VAL A 97 3.25 11.94 -4.80
N VAL A 98 3.32 10.68 -4.40
CA VAL A 98 2.29 9.98 -3.61
C VAL A 98 2.76 9.84 -2.16
N ALA A 99 1.99 10.35 -1.22
CA ALA A 99 2.17 10.10 0.21
C ALA A 99 1.53 8.76 0.59
N MET A 100 2.29 7.87 1.21
CA MET A 100 1.83 6.55 1.66
C MET A 100 1.96 6.46 3.17
N ILE A 101 0.83 6.33 3.86
CA ILE A 101 0.79 6.22 5.33
C ILE A 101 0.23 4.84 5.66
N THR A 102 1.05 4.00 6.31
CA THR A 102 0.70 2.61 6.60
C THR A 102 0.41 2.40 8.08
N ALA A 103 -0.50 1.45 8.36
CA ALA A 103 -0.81 1.03 9.72
C ALA A 103 0.27 0.10 10.28
N TRP A 104 0.20 -0.13 11.61
CA TRP A 104 1.19 -0.87 12.38
C TRP A 104 1.07 -2.39 12.26
N ASN A 105 -0.09 -2.90 11.87
CA ASN A 105 -0.40 -4.34 11.97
C ASN A 105 0.25 -5.22 10.88
N SER A 106 0.49 -4.71 9.68
CA SER A 106 1.17 -5.43 8.59
C SER A 106 1.92 -4.41 7.72
N PRO A 107 2.98 -3.76 8.24
CA PRO A 107 3.61 -2.59 7.62
C PRO A 107 3.99 -2.81 6.17
N LEU A 108 4.74 -3.88 5.88
CA LEU A 108 5.25 -4.15 4.54
C LEU A 108 4.17 -4.64 3.57
N LEU A 109 3.23 -5.48 4.02
CA LEU A 109 2.14 -5.93 3.15
C LEU A 109 1.25 -4.76 2.71
N LEU A 110 0.87 -3.91 3.68
CA LEU A 110 0.07 -2.71 3.39
C LEU A 110 0.82 -1.70 2.52
N LEU A 111 2.14 -1.62 2.68
CA LEU A 111 2.99 -0.82 1.81
C LEU A 111 3.03 -1.41 0.39
N SER A 112 3.15 -2.73 0.25
CA SER A 112 3.24 -3.40 -1.05
C SER A 112 2.03 -3.14 -1.93
N TRP A 113 0.83 -3.10 -1.35
CA TRP A 113 -0.41 -2.77 -2.09
C TRP A 113 -0.45 -1.34 -2.63
N LYS A 114 0.32 -0.44 -2.05
CA LYS A 114 0.42 0.96 -2.46
C LYS A 114 1.63 1.22 -3.36
N LEU A 115 2.79 0.73 -2.93
CA LEU A 115 4.06 1.06 -3.57
C LEU A 115 4.21 0.39 -4.94
N SER A 116 3.84 -0.89 -5.07
CA SER A 116 3.97 -1.62 -6.33
C SER A 116 3.20 -0.95 -7.47
N VAL A 117 1.94 -0.57 -7.23
CA VAL A 117 1.10 0.10 -8.22
C VAL A 117 1.59 1.53 -8.51
N ALA A 118 2.04 2.26 -7.50
CA ALA A 118 2.52 3.63 -7.68
C ALA A 118 3.80 3.67 -8.54
N LEU A 119 4.73 2.76 -8.29
CA LEU A 119 5.98 2.66 -9.08
C LEU A 119 5.69 2.18 -10.50
N ALA A 120 4.83 1.19 -10.69
CA ALA A 120 4.41 0.74 -12.02
C ALA A 120 3.83 1.88 -12.84
N ALA A 121 3.01 2.74 -12.21
CA ALA A 121 2.41 3.91 -12.84
C ALA A 121 3.37 5.10 -13.04
N GLY A 122 4.63 5.03 -12.56
CA GLY A 122 5.63 6.08 -12.74
C GLY A 122 5.58 7.21 -11.69
N ASN A 123 4.91 7.01 -10.57
CA ASN A 123 4.91 7.98 -9.48
C ASN A 123 6.16 7.85 -8.60
N THR A 124 6.53 8.93 -7.91
CA THR A 124 7.47 8.89 -6.80
C THR A 124 6.71 8.87 -5.47
N THR A 125 7.35 8.46 -4.40
CA THR A 125 6.66 8.21 -3.14
C THR A 125 7.39 8.76 -1.93
N VAL A 126 6.59 9.18 -0.92
CA VAL A 126 7.08 9.42 0.44
C VAL A 126 6.25 8.55 1.38
N ILE A 127 6.90 7.63 2.04
CA ILE A 127 6.30 6.64 2.92
C ILE A 127 6.44 7.11 4.36
N LYS A 128 5.33 7.09 5.11
CA LYS A 128 5.34 7.23 6.55
C LYS A 128 4.78 5.94 7.17
N PRO A 129 5.63 5.03 7.66
CA PRO A 129 5.16 3.90 8.44
C PRO A 129 4.57 4.35 9.77
N SER A 130 3.81 3.46 10.43
CA SER A 130 3.41 3.69 11.81
C SER A 130 4.64 3.84 12.69
N GLU A 131 4.59 4.75 13.64
CA GLU A 131 5.61 4.97 14.66
C GLU A 131 5.86 3.73 15.55
N PHE A 132 4.89 2.85 15.64
CA PHE A 132 4.98 1.62 16.43
C PHE A 132 5.70 0.48 15.72
N THR A 133 5.78 0.50 14.38
CA THR A 133 6.30 -0.62 13.57
C THR A 133 7.00 -0.11 12.32
N SER A 134 8.04 0.68 12.50
CA SER A 134 8.76 1.31 11.39
C SER A 134 9.97 0.51 10.90
N ALA A 135 10.50 -0.42 11.70
CA ALA A 135 11.79 -1.06 11.44
C ALA A 135 11.82 -1.84 10.13
N SER A 136 10.77 -2.62 9.84
CA SER A 136 10.70 -3.39 8.59
C SER A 136 10.64 -2.50 7.35
N THR A 137 9.92 -1.37 7.42
CA THR A 137 9.86 -0.41 6.31
C THR A 137 11.20 0.27 6.07
N LEU A 138 11.93 0.64 7.13
CA LEU A 138 13.26 1.23 7.01
C LEU A 138 14.26 0.22 6.42
N GLU A 139 14.22 -1.02 6.88
CA GLU A 139 15.06 -2.09 6.34
C GLU A 139 14.75 -2.42 4.87
N PHE A 140 13.49 -2.33 4.49
CA PHE A 140 13.04 -2.54 3.11
C PHE A 140 13.64 -1.53 2.13
N MET A 141 14.05 -0.34 2.59
CA MET A 141 14.70 0.65 1.73
C MET A 141 16.03 0.15 1.16
N ASN A 142 16.73 -0.77 1.85
CA ASN A 142 17.94 -1.40 1.34
C ASN A 142 17.65 -2.26 0.09
N LEU A 143 16.48 -2.93 0.07
CA LEU A 143 16.06 -3.71 -1.09
C LEU A 143 15.66 -2.81 -2.27
N ILE A 144 15.07 -1.65 -2.00
CA ILE A 144 14.75 -0.65 -3.03
C ILE A 144 16.04 -0.18 -3.73
N GLU A 145 17.08 0.13 -2.96
CA GLU A 145 18.38 0.53 -3.49
C GLU A 145 19.04 -0.62 -4.26
N GLU A 146 19.09 -1.84 -3.69
CA GLU A 146 19.67 -3.02 -4.34
C GLU A 146 18.94 -3.40 -5.64
N ALA A 147 17.64 -3.17 -5.72
CA ALA A 147 16.86 -3.35 -6.94
C ALA A 147 17.29 -2.40 -8.05
N GLY A 148 17.93 -1.30 -7.70
CA GLY A 148 18.39 -0.26 -8.64
C GLY A 148 17.30 0.78 -8.93
N ILE A 149 16.31 0.92 -8.07
CA ILE A 149 15.34 2.02 -8.13
C ILE A 149 16.10 3.32 -7.82
N PRO A 150 16.01 4.35 -8.67
CA PRO A 150 16.82 5.54 -8.52
C PRO A 150 16.60 6.27 -7.18
N PRO A 151 17.64 6.90 -6.61
CA PRO A 151 17.51 7.73 -5.42
C PRO A 151 16.40 8.77 -5.56
N GLY A 152 15.62 8.95 -4.51
CA GLY A 152 14.50 9.91 -4.48
C GLY A 152 13.17 9.38 -5.04
N VAL A 153 13.15 8.29 -5.79
CA VAL A 153 11.89 7.68 -6.27
C VAL A 153 11.08 7.14 -5.11
N VAL A 154 11.73 6.49 -4.15
CA VAL A 154 11.10 6.02 -2.90
C VAL A 154 11.82 6.67 -1.73
N ASN A 155 11.06 7.32 -0.86
CA ASN A 155 11.57 7.99 0.33
C ASN A 155 10.77 7.54 1.54
N THR A 156 11.41 7.49 2.71
CA THR A 156 10.73 7.15 3.97
C THR A 156 11.01 8.22 5.01
N VAL A 157 9.97 8.58 5.75
CA VAL A 157 10.05 9.48 6.91
C VAL A 157 9.37 8.82 8.10
N SER A 158 9.98 8.92 9.28
CA SER A 158 9.43 8.44 10.54
C SER A 158 8.97 9.60 11.40
N GLY A 159 8.01 9.37 12.28
CA GLY A 159 7.48 10.36 13.21
C GLY A 159 6.02 10.13 13.54
N PHE A 160 5.47 10.95 14.42
CA PHE A 160 4.08 10.84 14.84
C PHE A 160 3.11 11.33 13.75
N GLY A 161 1.89 10.77 13.79
CA GLY A 161 0.86 11.11 12.81
C GLY A 161 0.42 12.58 12.87
N GLN A 162 0.39 13.17 14.07
CA GLN A 162 -0.01 14.57 14.28
C GLN A 162 1.03 15.59 13.81
N ASP A 163 2.29 15.18 13.71
CA ASP A 163 3.40 16.02 13.27
C ASP A 163 3.75 15.70 11.82
N VAL A 164 4.65 14.75 11.60
CA VAL A 164 5.12 14.36 10.26
C VAL A 164 3.99 13.90 9.34
N GLY A 165 2.98 13.18 9.88
CA GLY A 165 1.83 12.74 9.09
C GLY A 165 0.98 13.89 8.58
N ALA A 166 0.67 14.85 9.45
CA ALA A 166 -0.11 16.03 9.10
C ALA A 166 0.62 16.92 8.08
N ASP A 167 1.92 17.18 8.30
CA ASP A 167 2.74 17.95 7.37
C ASP A 167 2.84 17.28 6.00
N LEU A 168 2.96 15.95 5.96
CA LEU A 168 2.98 15.19 4.72
C LEU A 168 1.65 15.31 3.95
N VAL A 169 0.51 15.20 4.65
CA VAL A 169 -0.83 15.35 4.06
C VAL A 169 -1.05 16.76 3.53
N ALA A 170 -0.62 17.78 4.28
CA ALA A 170 -0.81 19.18 3.90
C ALA A 170 0.15 19.64 2.79
N HIS A 171 1.25 18.93 2.55
CA HIS A 171 2.33 19.41 1.67
C HIS A 171 1.84 19.67 0.23
N PRO A 172 2.09 20.84 -0.38
CA PRO A 172 1.54 21.22 -1.68
C PRO A 172 1.99 20.31 -2.83
N ASP A 173 3.18 19.74 -2.76
CA ASP A 173 3.71 18.85 -3.80
C ASP A 173 3.19 17.41 -3.70
N VAL A 174 2.35 17.07 -2.72
CA VAL A 174 1.68 15.77 -2.65
C VAL A 174 0.44 15.80 -3.54
N ALA A 175 0.45 14.97 -4.57
CA ALA A 175 -0.66 14.83 -5.51
C ALA A 175 -1.74 13.83 -5.05
N LYS A 176 -1.32 12.78 -4.31
CA LYS A 176 -2.22 11.73 -3.81
C LYS A 176 -1.78 11.24 -2.45
N ILE A 177 -2.77 10.88 -1.63
CA ILE A 177 -2.57 10.23 -0.33
C ILE A 177 -3.16 8.83 -0.37
N ALA A 178 -2.37 7.82 0.00
CA ALA A 178 -2.79 6.44 0.20
C ALA A 178 -2.61 6.08 1.67
N PHE A 179 -3.71 6.00 2.41
CA PHE A 179 -3.74 5.80 3.85
C PHE A 179 -4.31 4.42 4.22
N THR A 180 -3.72 3.79 5.23
CA THR A 180 -4.33 2.67 5.95
C THR A 180 -4.22 2.93 7.45
N GLY A 181 -5.33 2.87 8.16
CA GLY A 181 -5.37 3.10 9.60
C GLY A 181 -6.78 3.26 10.15
N SER A 182 -6.95 4.01 11.23
CA SER A 182 -8.24 4.21 11.88
C SER A 182 -9.17 5.15 11.09
N ASP A 183 -10.48 4.94 11.22
CA ASP A 183 -11.53 5.76 10.61
C ASP A 183 -11.38 7.24 11.00
N ARG A 184 -11.12 7.50 12.28
CA ARG A 184 -10.91 8.86 12.80
C ARG A 184 -9.73 9.57 12.11
N THR A 185 -8.63 8.86 11.87
CA THR A 185 -7.48 9.43 11.18
C THR A 185 -7.77 9.60 9.69
N GLY A 186 -8.44 8.63 9.08
CA GLY A 186 -8.87 8.72 7.67
C GLY A 186 -9.78 9.91 7.42
N GLN A 187 -10.74 10.18 8.32
CA GLN A 187 -11.59 11.36 8.25
C GLN A 187 -10.78 12.65 8.25
N LYS A 188 -9.85 12.81 9.20
CA LYS A 188 -8.98 14.00 9.27
C LYS A 188 -8.13 14.18 8.02
N ILE A 189 -7.56 13.09 7.49
CA ILE A 189 -6.79 13.13 6.25
C ILE A 189 -7.66 13.61 5.09
N ASN A 190 -8.87 13.10 4.98
CA ASN A 190 -9.79 13.50 3.92
C ASN A 190 -10.21 14.97 4.02
N GLU A 191 -10.49 15.46 5.23
CA GLU A 191 -10.78 16.87 5.51
C GLU A 191 -9.61 17.77 5.08
N MET A 192 -8.37 17.42 5.46
CA MET A 192 -7.18 18.17 5.08
C MET A 192 -6.94 18.16 3.56
N ALA A 193 -7.08 17.01 2.94
CA ALA A 193 -6.87 16.82 1.50
C ALA A 193 -7.88 17.59 0.65
N ALA A 194 -9.11 17.73 1.13
CA ALA A 194 -10.18 18.44 0.44
C ALA A 194 -9.84 19.91 0.14
N SER A 195 -9.06 20.56 1.02
CA SER A 195 -8.66 21.97 0.83
C SER A 195 -7.81 22.21 -0.43
N THR A 196 -7.19 21.18 -0.97
CA THR A 196 -6.32 21.25 -2.15
C THR A 196 -6.69 20.23 -3.23
N PHE A 197 -7.89 19.62 -3.12
CA PHE A 197 -8.43 18.63 -4.06
C PHE A 197 -7.51 17.42 -4.32
N LYS A 198 -6.72 17.00 -3.32
CA LYS A 198 -5.86 15.83 -3.44
C LYS A 198 -6.67 14.56 -3.57
N HIS A 199 -6.22 13.66 -4.41
CA HIS A 199 -6.78 12.31 -4.45
C HIS A 199 -6.46 11.55 -3.15
N VAL A 200 -7.48 10.93 -2.55
CA VAL A 200 -7.32 10.13 -1.33
C VAL A 200 -7.83 8.72 -1.55
N THR A 201 -7.06 7.74 -1.11
CA THR A 201 -7.49 6.34 -0.97
C THR A 201 -7.37 5.97 0.50
N LEU A 202 -8.47 5.50 1.09
CA LEU A 202 -8.57 5.16 2.51
C LEU A 202 -8.87 3.67 2.66
N GLU A 203 -8.00 2.97 3.37
CA GLU A 203 -8.20 1.61 3.88
C GLU A 203 -8.35 1.71 5.39
N LEU A 204 -9.54 1.42 5.88
CA LEU A 204 -9.96 1.72 7.25
C LEU A 204 -10.26 0.45 8.05
N GLY A 205 -10.85 0.60 9.23
CA GLY A 205 -11.28 -0.51 10.04
C GLY A 205 -12.44 -1.29 9.41
N GLY A 206 -12.74 -2.45 9.97
CA GLY A 206 -13.83 -3.30 9.49
C GLY A 206 -14.43 -4.15 10.60
N LYS A 207 -15.64 -4.60 10.36
CA LYS A 207 -16.40 -5.57 11.16
C LYS A 207 -17.07 -6.55 10.19
N SER A 208 -16.22 -7.37 9.54
CA SER A 208 -16.68 -8.31 8.52
C SER A 208 -17.60 -9.38 9.13
N PRO A 209 -18.82 -9.57 8.62
CA PRO A 209 -19.71 -10.62 9.12
C PRO A 209 -19.22 -12.01 8.66
N ASN A 210 -19.35 -13.00 9.54
CA ASN A 210 -19.23 -14.41 9.19
C ASN A 210 -20.61 -15.06 9.31
N ILE A 211 -21.17 -15.50 8.18
CA ILE A 211 -22.52 -16.06 8.13
C ILE A 211 -22.41 -17.55 7.85
N VAL A 212 -22.87 -18.36 8.79
CA VAL A 212 -22.90 -19.83 8.68
C VAL A 212 -24.34 -20.26 8.47
N PHE A 213 -24.63 -20.87 7.32
CA PHE A 213 -25.97 -21.42 7.01
C PHE A 213 -26.18 -22.79 7.66
N GLU A 214 -27.43 -23.23 7.75
CA GLU A 214 -27.83 -24.46 8.42
C GLU A 214 -27.31 -25.75 7.78
N ASP A 215 -26.97 -25.68 6.50
CA ASP A 215 -26.42 -26.78 5.70
C ASP A 215 -24.89 -26.80 5.65
N ALA A 216 -24.23 -25.89 6.38
CA ALA A 216 -22.77 -25.81 6.41
C ALA A 216 -22.14 -27.02 7.13
N ASP A 217 -20.97 -27.46 6.67
CA ASP A 217 -20.13 -28.38 7.43
C ASP A 217 -19.60 -27.67 8.68
N ILE A 218 -20.00 -28.16 9.86
CA ILE A 218 -19.73 -27.51 11.14
C ILE A 218 -18.24 -27.45 11.45
N GLU A 219 -17.46 -28.50 11.17
CA GLU A 219 -16.02 -28.50 11.45
C GLU A 219 -15.29 -27.47 10.59
N SER A 220 -15.61 -27.42 9.32
CA SER A 220 -15.08 -26.40 8.40
C SER A 220 -15.51 -24.99 8.78
N ALA A 221 -16.76 -24.79 9.21
CA ALA A 221 -17.26 -23.50 9.66
C ALA A 221 -16.55 -23.01 10.93
N VAL A 222 -16.31 -23.90 11.90
CA VAL A 222 -15.56 -23.59 13.13
C VAL A 222 -14.12 -23.21 12.80
N MET A 223 -13.43 -23.98 11.96
CA MET A 223 -12.07 -23.69 11.55
C MET A 223 -11.98 -22.39 10.75
N GLY A 224 -12.95 -22.12 9.89
CA GLY A 224 -13.08 -20.85 9.16
C GLY A 224 -13.29 -19.66 10.07
N ALA A 225 -14.14 -19.79 11.10
CA ALA A 225 -14.37 -18.75 12.09
C ALA A 225 -13.11 -18.47 12.93
N ILE A 226 -12.43 -19.54 13.41
CA ILE A 226 -11.18 -19.41 14.18
C ILE A 226 -10.10 -18.69 13.35
N SER A 227 -9.85 -19.16 12.14
CA SER A 227 -8.81 -18.54 11.28
C SER A 227 -9.20 -17.11 10.89
N GLY A 228 -10.47 -16.82 10.63
CA GLY A 228 -10.93 -15.49 10.27
C GLY A 228 -10.89 -14.48 11.42
N ILE A 229 -11.06 -14.92 12.68
CA ILE A 229 -11.06 -14.04 13.86
C ILE A 229 -9.64 -13.88 14.43
N PHE A 230 -8.89 -14.99 14.56
CA PHE A 230 -7.62 -15.01 15.26
C PHE A 230 -6.40 -14.83 14.32
N ALA A 231 -6.62 -14.81 13.01
CA ALA A 231 -5.54 -14.46 12.08
C ALA A 231 -4.86 -13.16 12.50
N ALA A 232 -3.54 -13.13 12.39
CA ALA A 232 -2.73 -11.98 12.79
C ALA A 232 -2.97 -11.57 14.26
N THR A 233 -3.22 -12.54 15.14
CA THR A 233 -3.55 -12.32 16.57
C THR A 233 -4.78 -11.41 16.78
N GLY A 234 -5.76 -11.45 15.85
CA GLY A 234 -6.94 -10.60 15.84
C GLY A 234 -6.70 -9.14 15.48
N GLN A 235 -5.52 -8.80 14.95
CA GLN A 235 -5.08 -7.42 14.72
C GLN A 235 -5.12 -7.06 13.24
N THR A 236 -6.22 -7.34 12.57
CA THR A 236 -6.36 -7.01 11.14
C THR A 236 -7.75 -6.48 10.81
N CYS A 237 -7.82 -5.53 9.88
CA CYS A 237 -9.06 -4.89 9.42
C CYS A 237 -10.02 -5.87 8.76
N ILE A 238 -9.50 -6.93 8.14
CA ILE A 238 -10.29 -7.99 7.49
C ILE A 238 -10.72 -9.10 8.43
N CYS A 239 -10.38 -9.05 9.72
CA CYS A 239 -10.85 -10.00 10.71
C CYS A 239 -12.38 -10.02 10.76
N LEU A 240 -12.94 -11.21 10.98
CA LEU A 240 -14.36 -11.41 11.19
C LEU A 240 -14.84 -10.67 12.45
N LEU A 241 -16.13 -10.40 12.53
CA LEU A 241 -16.74 -9.77 13.70
C LEU A 241 -16.49 -10.64 14.94
N TYR A 242 -15.72 -10.10 15.87
CA TYR A 242 -15.38 -10.79 17.13
C TYR A 242 -16.53 -10.85 18.11
N THR A 243 -17.35 -9.80 18.17
CA THR A 243 -18.48 -9.74 19.08
C THR A 243 -19.79 -9.88 18.31
N SER A 244 -20.54 -10.93 18.63
CA SER A 244 -21.96 -10.93 18.34
C SER A 244 -22.64 -10.03 19.38
N PRO A 245 -23.38 -8.99 18.99
CA PRO A 245 -24.18 -8.25 19.96
C PRO A 245 -25.18 -9.22 20.58
N SER A 246 -25.01 -9.46 21.87
CA SER A 246 -26.02 -10.17 22.60
C SER A 246 -27.28 -9.29 22.65
N PRO A 247 -28.50 -9.87 22.51
CA PRO A 247 -29.74 -9.11 22.72
C PRO A 247 -29.86 -8.53 24.13
N ARG A 248 -28.89 -8.81 24.99
CA ARG A 248 -28.84 -8.38 26.40
C ARG A 248 -27.74 -7.33 26.65
N ASP A 249 -26.91 -6.98 25.63
CA ASP A 249 -25.96 -5.89 25.65
C ASP A 249 -26.59 -4.67 24.91
#